data_a9f6d3798896b256d792e875c816ef72
#
_entry.id   a9f6d3798896b256d792e875c816ef72
#
_cell.length_a   1.000
_cell.length_b   1.000
_cell.length_c   1.000
_cell.angle_alpha   90.00
_cell.angle_beta   90.00
_cell.angle_gamma   90.00
#
_symmetry.space_group_name_H-M   'P 1'
#
loop_
_entity.id
_entity.type
_entity.pdbx_description
1 polymer ?
#
loop_
_entity_poly.entity_id
_entity_poly.type
_entity_poly.pdbx_seq_one_letter_code
_entity_poly.pdbx_strand_id
1 'polypeptide(L)'
;MKKNYMRKLTALVLGGLMTTTMASAAMAESKDMTLEESVRTALDNNYTIKQQEAEYDSAVWARHQARRSFGPTVNWQSTATKMGGKYYEDSLNLTRNYGNTLSLTMPIYTGGQLEGAIKAADLAMNANELGLELCKQQVKAATMSAYYQALQAKNQIKVAQDSVNTLTEHLKNVNAQYTVGTVAKSDVLGTQVQMANAEQNLINANNSYDVAIASLNNVMGLPTDTELNLTDSLDYNVYEIPLEECTAYARSNRPDVLIADYQVAIAQAGVQQARAGYLPKVSAQASKSWAGDSPFGSEETDQRYGQNNNWTAGLVLSWDIWDNNVTQSKVNQSKAAVAKAEAAAENTRQSGDLEVRTAYLNLKAAEKSINTTQVAVDKAQEDYKIAQVRYAAGVGTNLDVMDAEEKLAQAQTNYYTALYNYNSSKAALDKAMGIMVDLDVSKLALPQEAAK
;
A
#
# COMPACT_ATOMS: atom_id res chain seq x y z
N MET A 1 33.94 17.11 45.80
CA MET A 1 33.95 17.94 44.60
C MET A 1 33.50 17.20 43.36
N LYS A 2 32.31 16.50 43.34
CA LYS A 2 31.82 15.77 42.15
C LYS A 2 30.30 15.93 41.93
N LYS A 3 29.64 16.91 42.53
CA LYS A 3 28.18 17.12 42.45
C LYS A 3 27.73 18.28 41.55
N ASN A 4 28.66 19.06 40.98
CA ASN A 4 28.32 20.27 40.21
C ASN A 4 28.48 20.14 38.67
N TYR A 5 28.92 19.00 38.16
CA TYR A 5 29.05 18.82 36.68
C TYR A 5 27.79 18.34 36.01
N MET A 6 26.90 17.62 36.68
CA MET A 6 25.66 17.13 36.08
C MET A 6 24.52 18.16 35.95
N ARG A 7 24.61 19.28 36.68
CA ARG A 7 23.62 20.38 36.59
C ARG A 7 23.87 21.39 35.47
N LYS A 8 25.07 21.37 34.87
CA LYS A 8 25.40 22.29 33.74
C LYS A 8 25.17 21.70 32.36
N LEU A 9 25.00 20.37 32.22
CA LEU A 9 24.69 19.74 30.96
C LEU A 9 23.18 19.73 30.60
N THR A 10 22.30 19.83 31.61
CA THR A 10 20.84 19.90 31.39
C THR A 10 20.32 21.29 31.06
N ALA A 11 21.12 22.36 31.32
CA ALA A 11 20.73 23.73 31.02
C ALA A 11 21.10 24.19 29.57
N LEU A 12 21.93 23.44 28.86
CA LEU A 12 22.38 23.79 27.50
C LEU A 12 21.56 23.14 26.39
N VAL A 13 20.67 22.19 26.70
CA VAL A 13 19.80 21.51 25.72
C VAL A 13 18.40 22.14 25.65
N LEU A 14 18.01 22.97 26.65
CA LEU A 14 16.70 23.65 26.66
C LEU A 14 16.72 25.09 26.13
N GLY A 15 17.87 25.62 25.74
CA GLY A 15 18.01 27.01 25.25
C GLY A 15 18.06 27.20 23.75
N GLY A 16 17.96 26.15 22.96
CA GLY A 16 18.23 26.17 21.52
C GLY A 16 17.05 25.93 20.58
N LEU A 17 15.80 25.87 21.05
CA LEU A 17 14.63 25.58 20.19
C LEU A 17 13.49 26.60 20.37
N MET A 18 13.82 27.90 20.32
CA MET A 18 12.87 28.93 19.96
C MET A 18 13.41 29.71 18.75
N THR A 19 13.61 29.03 17.64
CA THR A 19 13.55 29.66 16.34
C THR A 19 12.08 29.76 15.97
N THR A 20 11.57 30.96 16.08
CA THR A 20 10.33 31.44 15.51
C THR A 20 10.22 30.92 14.06
N THR A 21 9.41 29.90 13.83
CA THR A 21 8.79 29.70 12.54
C THR A 21 7.83 30.88 12.34
N MET A 22 8.32 31.96 11.73
CA MET A 22 7.43 32.82 10.97
C MET A 22 6.83 31.90 9.90
N ALA A 23 5.62 31.42 10.16
CA ALA A 23 4.74 30.96 9.11
C ALA A 23 4.52 32.16 8.21
N SER A 24 5.34 32.29 7.16
CA SER A 24 4.94 33.02 5.99
C SER A 24 3.65 32.35 5.54
N ALA A 25 2.53 33.03 5.67
CA ALA A 25 1.36 32.79 4.87
C ALA A 25 1.82 33.04 3.41
N ALA A 26 2.51 32.07 2.82
CA ALA A 26 2.63 31.96 1.39
C ALA A 26 1.19 31.86 0.92
N MET A 27 0.69 32.87 0.20
CA MET A 27 -0.46 32.69 -0.66
C MET A 27 -0.18 31.39 -1.41
N ALA A 28 -1.08 30.43 -1.29
CA ALA A 28 -0.95 29.16 -1.96
C ALA A 28 -0.95 29.46 -3.46
N GLU A 29 0.24 29.54 -4.05
CA GLU A 29 0.41 29.63 -5.48
C GLU A 29 -0.10 28.31 -6.03
N SER A 30 -1.16 28.33 -6.82
CA SER A 30 -1.74 27.12 -7.40
C SER A 30 -0.63 26.43 -8.21
N LYS A 31 -0.28 25.22 -7.80
CA LYS A 31 0.80 24.45 -8.44
C LYS A 31 0.26 23.78 -9.69
N ASP A 32 0.81 24.16 -10.85
CA ASP A 32 0.56 23.42 -12.09
C ASP A 32 1.04 21.98 -11.93
N MET A 33 0.18 21.04 -12.32
CA MET A 33 0.42 19.61 -12.11
C MET A 33 -0.01 18.80 -13.33
N THR A 34 0.93 18.04 -13.89
CA THR A 34 0.66 17.04 -14.92
C THR A 34 0.39 15.68 -14.30
N LEU A 35 -0.13 14.73 -15.09
CA LEU A 35 -0.31 13.34 -14.66
C LEU A 35 1.01 12.70 -14.21
N GLU A 36 2.08 12.90 -14.98
CA GLU A 36 3.39 12.33 -14.69
C GLU A 36 3.97 12.88 -13.37
N GLU A 37 3.89 14.20 -13.16
CA GLU A 37 4.31 14.83 -11.91
C GLU A 37 3.47 14.39 -10.71
N SER A 38 2.16 14.20 -10.90
CA SER A 38 1.26 13.67 -9.87
C SER A 38 1.64 12.26 -9.46
N VAL A 39 1.90 11.38 -10.43
CA VAL A 39 2.36 10.01 -10.16
C VAL A 39 3.71 10.01 -9.45
N ARG A 40 4.67 10.81 -9.91
CA ARG A 40 5.98 10.93 -9.26
C ARG A 40 5.86 11.43 -7.82
N THR A 41 5.07 12.48 -7.59
CA THR A 41 4.83 13.03 -6.26
C THR A 41 4.19 12.00 -5.33
N ALA A 42 3.24 11.20 -5.85
CA ALA A 42 2.62 10.13 -5.09
C ALA A 42 3.61 9.02 -4.73
N LEU A 43 4.46 8.59 -5.66
CA LEU A 43 5.48 7.56 -5.40
C LEU A 43 6.49 8.01 -4.35
N ASP A 44 6.84 9.30 -4.31
CA ASP A 44 7.82 9.85 -3.35
C ASP A 44 7.21 10.11 -1.96
N ASN A 45 5.92 10.48 -1.87
CA ASN A 45 5.34 10.99 -0.63
C ASN A 45 4.29 10.09 0.01
N ASN A 46 3.69 9.16 -0.72
CA ASN A 46 2.58 8.36 -0.22
C ASN A 46 2.95 7.53 1.00
N TYR A 47 2.16 7.63 2.06
CA TYR A 47 2.43 6.97 3.33
C TYR A 47 2.25 5.44 3.27
N THR A 48 1.44 4.92 2.35
CA THR A 48 1.30 3.47 2.16
C THR A 48 2.59 2.87 1.59
N ILE A 49 3.28 3.58 0.68
CA ILE A 49 4.59 3.17 0.17
C ILE A 49 5.62 3.20 1.30
N LYS A 50 5.70 4.28 2.09
CA LYS A 50 6.61 4.37 3.23
C LYS A 50 6.37 3.28 4.27
N GLN A 51 5.11 2.90 4.49
CA GLN A 51 4.77 1.76 5.34
C GLN A 51 5.30 0.43 4.77
N GLN A 52 5.14 0.22 3.47
CA GLN A 52 5.62 -0.99 2.81
C GLN A 52 7.16 -1.05 2.70
N GLU A 53 7.83 0.10 2.55
CA GLU A 53 9.29 0.21 2.65
C GLU A 53 9.81 -0.22 4.04
N ALA A 54 9.15 0.24 5.10
CA ALA A 54 9.49 -0.18 6.46
C ALA A 54 9.24 -1.68 6.70
N GLU A 55 8.24 -2.28 6.04
CA GLU A 55 7.99 -3.73 6.08
C GLU A 55 9.07 -4.50 5.32
N TYR A 56 9.51 -4.02 4.16
CA TYR A 56 10.66 -4.58 3.45
C TYR A 56 11.94 -4.50 4.29
N ASP A 57 12.23 -3.35 4.92
CA ASP A 57 13.37 -3.20 5.83
C ASP A 57 13.30 -4.18 7.02
N SER A 58 12.11 -4.39 7.56
CA SER A 58 11.87 -5.41 8.60
C SER A 58 12.23 -6.81 8.11
N ALA A 59 11.88 -7.16 6.87
CA ALA A 59 12.23 -8.45 6.26
C ALA A 59 13.75 -8.58 6.02
N VAL A 60 14.43 -7.50 5.64
CA VAL A 60 15.90 -7.46 5.52
C VAL A 60 16.55 -7.75 6.87
N TRP A 61 16.06 -7.15 7.96
CA TRP A 61 16.58 -7.43 9.31
C TRP A 61 16.23 -8.83 9.81
N ALA A 62 15.05 -9.37 9.47
CA ALA A 62 14.70 -10.76 9.77
C ALA A 62 15.64 -11.75 9.07
N ARG A 63 16.03 -11.48 7.81
CA ARG A 63 17.07 -12.23 7.10
C ARG A 63 18.42 -12.16 7.82
N HIS A 64 18.84 -10.97 8.25
CA HIS A 64 20.08 -10.82 9.03
C HIS A 64 20.00 -11.58 10.36
N GLN A 65 18.88 -11.55 11.04
CA GLN A 65 18.64 -12.31 12.28
C GLN A 65 18.76 -13.82 12.03
N ALA A 66 18.11 -14.34 10.97
CA ALA A 66 18.18 -15.77 10.63
C ALA A 66 19.64 -16.20 10.37
N ARG A 67 20.41 -15.44 9.59
CA ARG A 67 21.83 -15.75 9.31
C ARG A 67 22.72 -15.67 10.56
N ARG A 68 22.47 -14.72 11.46
CA ARG A 68 23.23 -14.58 12.72
C ARG A 68 22.90 -15.66 13.75
N SER A 69 21.80 -16.40 13.58
CA SER A 69 21.42 -17.50 14.46
C SER A 69 22.42 -18.66 14.48
N PHE A 70 23.34 -18.74 13.51
CA PHE A 70 24.50 -19.63 13.54
C PHE A 70 25.63 -19.13 14.46
N GLY A 71 25.59 -17.86 14.86
CA GLY A 71 26.62 -17.27 15.71
C GLY A 71 26.56 -17.73 17.16
N PRO A 72 27.64 -17.51 17.92
CA PRO A 72 27.62 -17.76 19.35
C PRO A 72 26.69 -16.79 20.09
N THR A 73 25.95 -17.31 21.05
CA THR A 73 25.20 -16.53 22.01
C THR A 73 25.87 -16.55 23.37
N VAL A 74 26.00 -15.38 24.01
CA VAL A 74 26.51 -15.26 25.38
C VAL A 74 25.37 -14.80 26.25
N ASN A 75 25.08 -15.58 27.28
CA ASN A 75 24.03 -15.27 28.25
C ASN A 75 24.66 -15.18 29.65
N TRP A 76 24.31 -14.15 30.40
CA TRP A 76 24.61 -14.04 31.81
C TRP A 76 23.31 -14.06 32.60
N GLN A 77 23.23 -15.04 33.53
CA GLN A 77 22.13 -15.22 34.45
C GLN A 77 22.63 -14.98 35.87
N SER A 78 21.97 -14.11 36.60
CA SER A 78 22.23 -13.89 38.03
C SER A 78 20.97 -14.20 38.83
N THR A 79 21.10 -14.99 39.88
CA THR A 79 20.00 -15.36 40.76
C THR A 79 20.33 -14.92 42.21
N ALA A 80 19.36 -14.35 42.88
CA ALA A 80 19.45 -14.01 44.32
C ALA A 80 18.34 -14.77 45.05
N THR A 81 18.69 -15.71 45.88
CA THR A 81 17.75 -16.56 46.59
C THR A 81 17.91 -16.40 48.07
N LYS A 82 16.81 -16.14 48.78
CA LYS A 82 16.75 -16.18 50.23
C LYS A 82 16.14 -17.56 50.61
N MET A 83 16.81 -18.25 51.51
CA MET A 83 16.40 -19.57 51.95
C MET A 83 16.06 -19.51 53.45
N GLY A 84 15.15 -20.34 53.92
CA GLY A 84 14.72 -20.41 55.32
C GLY A 84 14.30 -21.86 55.65
N GLY A 85 14.19 -22.14 56.97
CA GLY A 85 13.85 -23.46 57.49
C GLY A 85 15.05 -24.22 58.04
N LYS A 86 14.81 -25.13 59.01
CA LYS A 86 15.83 -25.83 59.78
C LYS A 86 16.97 -26.43 58.95
N TYR A 87 16.70 -26.96 57.78
CA TYR A 87 17.74 -27.53 56.91
C TYR A 87 18.74 -26.50 56.46
N TYR A 88 18.27 -25.35 55.97
CA TYR A 88 19.17 -24.29 55.47
C TYR A 88 19.81 -23.47 56.56
N GLU A 89 19.06 -23.20 57.65
CA GLU A 89 19.51 -22.33 58.75
C GLU A 89 20.42 -23.10 59.75
N ASP A 90 19.98 -24.30 60.18
CA ASP A 90 20.67 -25.02 61.22
C ASP A 90 21.72 -26.00 60.67
N SER A 91 21.45 -26.66 59.52
CA SER A 91 22.35 -27.69 58.97
C SER A 91 23.38 -27.11 57.99
N LEU A 92 23.01 -26.13 57.15
CA LEU A 92 23.90 -25.53 56.18
C LEU A 92 24.37 -24.13 56.54
N ASN A 93 23.74 -23.46 57.50
CA ASN A 93 23.95 -22.05 57.81
C ASN A 93 23.93 -21.15 56.56
N LEU A 94 22.97 -21.44 55.66
CA LEU A 94 22.83 -20.80 54.34
C LEU A 94 21.48 -20.09 54.27
N THR A 95 21.45 -18.79 54.48
CA THR A 95 20.24 -17.97 54.45
C THR A 95 20.07 -17.18 53.14
N ARG A 96 21.17 -17.00 52.43
CA ARG A 96 21.20 -16.29 51.13
C ARG A 96 22.16 -17.00 50.18
N ASN A 97 21.81 -17.02 48.90
CA ASN A 97 22.68 -17.50 47.85
C ASN A 97 22.55 -16.60 46.63
N TYR A 98 23.66 -16.10 46.15
CA TYR A 98 23.78 -15.39 44.90
C TYR A 98 24.52 -16.29 43.92
N GLY A 99 23.78 -16.82 42.94
CA GLY A 99 24.35 -17.65 41.85
C GLY A 99 24.50 -16.83 40.58
N ASN A 100 25.65 -16.92 39.96
CA ASN A 100 25.91 -16.30 38.65
C ASN A 100 26.38 -17.38 37.67
N THR A 101 25.83 -17.32 36.44
CA THR A 101 26.24 -18.21 35.36
C THR A 101 26.42 -17.40 34.09
N LEU A 102 27.61 -17.46 33.53
CA LEU A 102 27.94 -16.99 32.21
C LEU A 102 27.99 -18.20 31.27
N SER A 103 27.15 -18.24 30.25
CA SER A 103 27.08 -19.34 29.28
C SER A 103 27.28 -18.85 27.87
N LEU A 104 28.05 -19.59 27.08
CA LEU A 104 28.22 -19.43 25.64
C LEU A 104 27.66 -20.67 24.97
N THR A 105 26.81 -20.46 24.00
CA THR A 105 26.24 -21.56 23.16
C THR A 105 26.40 -21.19 21.67
N MET A 106 26.94 -22.13 20.89
CA MET A 106 27.11 -21.97 19.43
C MET A 106 26.59 -23.23 18.75
N PRO A 107 25.54 -23.12 17.90
CA PRO A 107 25.10 -24.24 17.08
C PRO A 107 26.16 -24.55 16.03
N ILE A 108 26.59 -25.81 15.91
CA ILE A 108 27.52 -26.29 14.88
C ILE A 108 26.76 -26.99 13.76
N TYR A 109 25.75 -27.80 14.14
CA TYR A 109 24.91 -28.53 13.20
C TYR A 109 23.50 -28.66 13.80
N THR A 110 22.49 -28.31 13.01
CA THR A 110 21.10 -28.29 13.46
C THR A 110 20.19 -29.21 12.66
N GLY A 111 20.75 -30.16 11.91
CA GLY A 111 20.01 -31.06 11.05
C GLY A 111 19.32 -30.38 9.86
N GLY A 112 19.74 -29.20 9.47
CA GLY A 112 19.12 -28.41 8.39
C GLY A 112 18.03 -27.43 8.88
N GLN A 113 17.80 -27.32 10.19
CA GLN A 113 16.78 -26.42 10.75
C GLN A 113 17.11 -24.94 10.49
N LEU A 114 18.35 -24.53 10.79
CA LEU A 114 18.79 -23.15 10.59
C LEU A 114 18.97 -22.81 9.10
N GLU A 115 19.48 -23.74 8.31
CA GLU A 115 19.59 -23.60 6.85
C GLU A 115 18.21 -23.38 6.22
N GLY A 116 17.22 -24.17 6.61
CA GLY A 116 15.83 -23.98 6.18
C GLY A 116 15.23 -22.66 6.63
N ALA A 117 15.57 -22.20 7.85
CA ALA A 117 15.12 -20.92 8.36
C ALA A 117 15.75 -19.73 7.59
N ILE A 118 17.05 -19.81 7.27
CA ILE A 118 17.75 -18.81 6.45
C ILE A 118 17.15 -18.76 5.05
N LYS A 119 16.94 -19.93 4.41
CA LYS A 119 16.32 -20.01 3.09
C LYS A 119 14.91 -19.39 3.11
N ALA A 120 14.11 -19.68 4.10
CA ALA A 120 12.78 -19.09 4.25
C ALA A 120 12.85 -17.57 4.43
N ALA A 121 13.81 -17.06 5.21
CA ALA A 121 13.99 -15.62 5.41
C ALA A 121 14.51 -14.90 4.16
N ASP A 122 15.41 -15.51 3.39
CA ASP A 122 15.89 -14.98 2.10
C ASP A 122 14.73 -14.88 1.10
N LEU A 123 13.90 -15.91 0.99
CA LEU A 123 12.71 -15.93 0.12
C LEU A 123 11.64 -14.92 0.58
N ALA A 124 11.44 -14.79 1.90
CA ALA A 124 10.50 -13.82 2.46
C ALA A 124 10.93 -12.38 2.18
N MET A 125 12.23 -12.07 2.22
CA MET A 125 12.75 -10.77 1.85
C MET A 125 12.43 -10.45 0.39
N ASN A 126 12.66 -11.38 -0.55
CA ASN A 126 12.35 -11.19 -1.96
C ASN A 126 10.84 -11.03 -2.20
N ALA A 127 10.01 -11.78 -1.45
CA ALA A 127 8.55 -11.61 -1.52
C ALA A 127 8.09 -10.22 -1.03
N ASN A 128 8.73 -9.66 0.01
CA ASN A 128 8.44 -8.31 0.49
C ASN A 128 8.93 -7.21 -0.47
N GLU A 129 10.03 -7.44 -1.20
CA GLU A 129 10.50 -6.54 -2.27
C GLU A 129 9.46 -6.45 -3.39
N LEU A 130 8.90 -7.58 -3.82
CA LEU A 130 7.77 -7.62 -4.76
C LEU A 130 6.50 -7.00 -4.17
N GLY A 131 6.28 -7.13 -2.87
CA GLY A 131 5.19 -6.47 -2.15
C GLY A 131 5.28 -4.95 -2.22
N LEU A 132 6.49 -4.40 -2.10
CA LEU A 132 6.74 -2.97 -2.28
C LEU A 132 6.44 -2.53 -3.72
N GLU A 133 6.85 -3.30 -4.72
CA GLU A 133 6.56 -3.02 -6.12
C GLU A 133 5.04 -3.06 -6.40
N LEU A 134 4.34 -4.07 -5.87
CA LEU A 134 2.88 -4.17 -5.97
C LEU A 134 2.19 -2.94 -5.34
N CYS A 135 2.67 -2.47 -4.20
CA CYS A 135 2.17 -1.26 -3.54
C CYS A 135 2.38 -0.02 -4.44
N LYS A 136 3.56 0.14 -5.04
CA LYS A 136 3.85 1.23 -5.99
C LYS A 136 2.93 1.21 -7.20
N GLN A 137 2.66 0.03 -7.78
CA GLN A 137 1.69 -0.12 -8.88
C GLN A 137 0.27 0.28 -8.47
N GLN A 138 -0.16 -0.10 -7.27
CA GLN A 138 -1.47 0.28 -6.73
C GLN A 138 -1.58 1.79 -6.53
N VAL A 139 -0.57 2.43 -5.93
CA VAL A 139 -0.54 3.88 -5.71
C VAL A 139 -0.51 4.62 -7.05
N LYS A 140 0.29 4.17 -8.02
CA LYS A 140 0.32 4.72 -9.39
C LYS A 140 -1.07 4.69 -10.03
N ALA A 141 -1.73 3.52 -10.03
CA ALA A 141 -3.06 3.37 -10.60
C ALA A 141 -4.12 4.22 -9.88
N ALA A 142 -4.06 4.30 -8.54
CA ALA A 142 -4.94 5.13 -7.74
C ALA A 142 -4.74 6.63 -8.05
N THR A 143 -3.49 7.08 -8.18
CA THR A 143 -3.16 8.47 -8.55
C THR A 143 -3.69 8.81 -9.94
N MET A 144 -3.47 7.94 -10.93
CA MET A 144 -3.99 8.13 -12.28
C MET A 144 -5.52 8.23 -12.27
N SER A 145 -6.20 7.34 -11.56
CA SER A 145 -7.67 7.36 -11.45
C SER A 145 -8.18 8.65 -10.78
N ALA A 146 -7.55 9.08 -9.68
CA ALA A 146 -7.92 10.32 -8.98
C ALA A 146 -7.66 11.56 -9.85
N TYR A 147 -6.55 11.58 -10.60
CA TYR A 147 -6.21 12.65 -11.54
C TYR A 147 -7.25 12.78 -12.66
N TYR A 148 -7.60 11.66 -13.29
CA TYR A 148 -8.63 11.63 -14.34
C TYR A 148 -10.01 12.00 -13.80
N GLN A 149 -10.35 11.64 -12.57
CA GLN A 149 -11.59 12.05 -11.91
C GLN A 149 -11.63 13.55 -11.68
N ALA A 150 -10.51 14.16 -11.27
CA ALA A 150 -10.43 15.61 -11.11
C ALA A 150 -10.53 16.35 -12.48
N LEU A 151 -9.93 15.82 -13.54
CA LEU A 151 -10.11 16.34 -14.91
C LEU A 151 -11.56 16.21 -15.40
N GLN A 152 -12.23 15.09 -15.11
CA GLN A 152 -13.66 14.92 -15.41
C GLN A 152 -14.50 15.98 -14.70
N ALA A 153 -14.27 16.17 -13.39
CA ALA A 153 -14.99 17.17 -12.60
C ALA A 153 -14.73 18.60 -13.12
N LYS A 154 -13.50 18.93 -13.53
CA LYS A 154 -13.15 20.19 -14.18
C LYS A 154 -13.95 20.42 -15.47
N ASN A 155 -14.10 19.41 -16.30
CA ASN A 155 -14.92 19.49 -17.51
C ASN A 155 -16.42 19.60 -17.19
N GLN A 156 -16.91 18.98 -16.11
CA GLN A 156 -18.29 19.14 -15.66
C GLN A 156 -18.60 20.57 -15.20
N ILE A 157 -17.65 21.26 -14.54
CA ILE A 157 -17.79 22.69 -14.23
C ILE A 157 -17.98 23.48 -15.52
N LYS A 158 -17.18 23.19 -16.56
CA LYS A 158 -17.32 23.87 -17.85
C LYS A 158 -18.71 23.67 -18.46
N VAL A 159 -19.20 22.43 -18.49
CA VAL A 159 -20.54 22.12 -19.01
C VAL A 159 -21.63 22.86 -18.22
N ALA A 160 -21.55 22.83 -16.88
CA ALA A 160 -22.53 23.52 -16.02
C ALA A 160 -22.48 25.05 -16.18
N GLN A 161 -21.28 25.62 -16.31
CA GLN A 161 -21.09 27.05 -16.54
C GLN A 161 -21.65 27.48 -17.92
N ASP A 162 -21.41 26.67 -18.96
CA ASP A 162 -21.94 26.92 -20.31
C ASP A 162 -23.47 26.85 -20.31
N SER A 163 -24.07 25.93 -19.54
CA SER A 163 -25.51 25.84 -19.34
C SER A 163 -26.08 27.11 -18.66
N VAL A 164 -25.45 27.58 -17.56
CA VAL A 164 -25.85 28.81 -16.89
C VAL A 164 -25.77 30.03 -17.83
N ASN A 165 -24.66 30.15 -18.59
CA ASN A 165 -24.48 31.25 -19.56
C ASN A 165 -25.57 31.23 -20.62
N THR A 166 -25.83 30.06 -21.19
CA THR A 166 -26.85 29.81 -22.23
C THR A 166 -28.25 30.17 -21.74
N LEU A 167 -28.62 29.67 -20.55
CA LEU A 167 -29.94 29.95 -19.95
C LEU A 167 -30.09 31.44 -19.54
N THR A 168 -29.00 32.08 -19.13
CA THR A 168 -28.98 33.52 -18.85
C THR A 168 -29.33 34.35 -20.09
N GLU A 169 -28.69 34.02 -21.23
CA GLU A 169 -29.00 34.68 -22.52
C GLU A 169 -30.43 34.39 -22.99
N HIS A 170 -30.87 33.12 -22.86
CA HIS A 170 -32.22 32.73 -23.22
C HIS A 170 -33.27 33.46 -22.36
N LEU A 171 -33.10 33.53 -21.02
CA LEU A 171 -33.97 34.29 -20.11
C LEU A 171 -34.05 35.78 -20.49
N LYS A 172 -32.96 36.39 -20.87
CA LYS A 172 -32.93 37.77 -21.38
C LYS A 172 -33.82 37.91 -22.61
N ASN A 173 -33.77 36.98 -23.56
CA ASN A 173 -34.59 36.98 -24.78
C ASN A 173 -36.06 36.75 -24.44
N VAL A 174 -36.40 35.79 -23.57
CA VAL A 174 -37.77 35.53 -23.13
C VAL A 174 -38.40 36.74 -22.41
N ASN A 175 -37.60 37.43 -21.54
CA ASN A 175 -38.06 38.65 -20.87
C ASN A 175 -38.35 39.78 -21.87
N ALA A 176 -37.49 39.98 -22.90
CA ALA A 176 -37.73 40.95 -23.94
C ALA A 176 -39.01 40.67 -24.72
N GLN A 177 -39.24 39.41 -25.09
CA GLN A 177 -40.50 38.97 -25.76
C GLN A 177 -41.74 39.12 -24.86
N TYR A 178 -41.64 38.86 -23.56
CA TYR A 178 -42.72 39.10 -22.60
C TYR A 178 -43.06 40.58 -22.50
N THR A 179 -42.07 41.49 -22.49
CA THR A 179 -42.27 42.93 -22.41
C THR A 179 -43.08 43.46 -23.58
N VAL A 180 -42.88 42.89 -24.78
CA VAL A 180 -43.66 43.28 -25.99
C VAL A 180 -44.93 42.42 -26.17
N GLY A 181 -45.21 41.51 -25.25
CA GLY A 181 -46.50 40.76 -25.20
C GLY A 181 -46.55 39.53 -26.13
N THR A 182 -45.43 39.02 -26.63
CA THR A 182 -45.38 37.88 -27.57
C THR A 182 -45.29 36.53 -26.89
N VAL A 183 -44.95 36.47 -25.59
CA VAL A 183 -44.90 35.24 -24.81
C VAL A 183 -45.59 35.38 -23.48
N ALA A 184 -46.01 34.25 -22.85
CA ALA A 184 -46.69 34.23 -21.59
C ALA A 184 -45.73 34.39 -20.38
N LYS A 185 -46.27 34.87 -19.26
CA LYS A 185 -45.51 34.96 -18.00
C LYS A 185 -45.02 33.57 -17.52
N SER A 186 -45.74 32.49 -17.84
CA SER A 186 -45.33 31.11 -17.57
C SER A 186 -43.98 30.74 -18.18
N ASP A 187 -43.68 31.27 -19.38
CA ASP A 187 -42.42 31.00 -20.09
C ASP A 187 -41.24 31.67 -19.37
N VAL A 188 -41.43 32.91 -18.89
CA VAL A 188 -40.45 33.58 -18.04
C VAL A 188 -40.19 32.82 -16.76
N LEU A 189 -41.25 32.42 -16.04
CA LEU A 189 -41.12 31.70 -14.79
C LEU A 189 -40.51 30.30 -14.97
N GLY A 190 -40.84 29.59 -16.06
CA GLY A 190 -40.25 28.29 -16.40
C GLY A 190 -38.76 28.40 -16.68
N THR A 191 -38.36 29.40 -17.46
CA THR A 191 -36.93 29.67 -17.74
C THR A 191 -36.15 30.10 -16.50
N GLN A 192 -36.78 30.85 -15.56
CA GLN A 192 -36.17 31.20 -14.28
C GLN A 192 -35.90 29.96 -13.41
N VAL A 193 -36.86 29.00 -13.37
CA VAL A 193 -36.70 27.76 -12.63
C VAL A 193 -35.57 26.93 -13.22
N GLN A 194 -35.49 26.82 -14.56
CA GLN A 194 -34.44 26.06 -15.22
C GLN A 194 -33.03 26.71 -14.99
N MET A 195 -32.98 28.04 -14.99
CA MET A 195 -31.75 28.77 -14.66
C MET A 195 -31.29 28.49 -13.22
N ALA A 196 -32.20 28.52 -12.24
CA ALA A 196 -31.91 28.21 -10.84
C ALA A 196 -31.39 26.75 -10.69
N ASN A 197 -31.97 25.80 -11.44
CA ASN A 197 -31.48 24.42 -11.48
C ASN A 197 -30.05 24.35 -12.07
N ALA A 198 -29.76 25.07 -13.13
CA ALA A 198 -28.42 25.13 -13.74
C ALA A 198 -27.37 25.75 -12.77
N GLU A 199 -27.74 26.82 -12.06
CA GLU A 199 -26.90 27.41 -11.01
C GLU A 199 -26.62 26.39 -9.87
N GLN A 200 -27.64 25.64 -9.45
CA GLN A 200 -27.45 24.57 -8.46
C GLN A 200 -26.52 23.46 -8.98
N ASN A 201 -26.64 23.10 -10.26
CA ASN A 201 -25.74 22.12 -10.89
C ASN A 201 -24.30 22.62 -10.93
N LEU A 202 -24.10 23.91 -11.20
CA LEU A 202 -22.77 24.53 -11.16
C LEU A 202 -22.16 24.50 -9.75
N ILE A 203 -22.95 24.79 -8.71
CA ILE A 203 -22.50 24.67 -7.31
C ILE A 203 -22.07 23.24 -6.99
N ASN A 204 -22.86 22.26 -7.42
CA ASN A 204 -22.56 20.83 -7.21
C ASN A 204 -21.29 20.41 -8.00
N ALA A 205 -21.10 20.90 -9.22
CA ALA A 205 -19.92 20.62 -10.02
C ALA A 205 -18.64 21.18 -9.40
N ASN A 206 -18.67 22.44 -8.89
CA ASN A 206 -17.57 23.02 -8.16
C ASN A 206 -17.20 22.20 -6.92
N ASN A 207 -18.19 21.86 -6.08
CA ASN A 207 -17.94 21.03 -4.91
C ASN A 207 -17.36 19.65 -5.28
N SER A 208 -17.82 19.04 -6.38
CA SER A 208 -17.28 17.75 -6.86
C SER A 208 -15.82 17.87 -7.30
N TYR A 209 -15.44 18.98 -7.90
CA TYR A 209 -14.05 19.28 -8.26
C TYR A 209 -13.17 19.45 -7.01
N ASP A 210 -13.61 20.23 -6.03
CA ASP A 210 -12.87 20.46 -4.80
C ASP A 210 -12.63 19.14 -4.03
N VAL A 211 -13.65 18.28 -3.97
CA VAL A 211 -13.54 16.94 -3.38
C VAL A 211 -12.57 16.05 -4.17
N ALA A 212 -12.59 16.13 -5.51
CA ALA A 212 -11.67 15.35 -6.35
C ALA A 212 -10.21 15.82 -6.19
N ILE A 213 -9.97 17.13 -6.08
CA ILE A 213 -8.63 17.69 -5.78
C ILE A 213 -8.16 17.27 -4.40
N ALA A 214 -9.02 17.34 -3.38
CA ALA A 214 -8.67 16.89 -2.03
C ALA A 214 -8.33 15.38 -2.00
N SER A 215 -9.06 14.57 -2.78
CA SER A 215 -8.80 13.12 -2.92
C SER A 215 -7.46 12.87 -3.62
N LEU A 216 -7.15 13.61 -4.68
CA LEU A 216 -5.86 13.54 -5.38
C LEU A 216 -4.71 13.92 -4.45
N ASN A 217 -4.83 15.03 -3.70
CA ASN A 217 -3.85 15.44 -2.69
C ASN A 217 -3.60 14.35 -1.65
N ASN A 218 -4.65 13.72 -1.15
CA ASN A 218 -4.53 12.63 -0.18
C ASN A 218 -3.75 11.43 -0.76
N VAL A 219 -4.01 11.03 -2.00
CA VAL A 219 -3.27 9.93 -2.65
C VAL A 219 -1.82 10.32 -2.89
N MET A 220 -1.53 11.58 -3.23
CA MET A 220 -0.18 12.10 -3.40
C MET A 220 0.57 12.32 -2.07
N GLY A 221 -0.10 12.16 -0.91
CA GLY A 221 0.49 12.42 0.41
C GLY A 221 0.72 13.91 0.69
N LEU A 222 -0.01 14.79 0.00
CA LEU A 222 -0.01 16.22 0.21
C LEU A 222 -1.13 16.65 1.19
N PRO A 223 -1.03 17.85 1.80
CA PRO A 223 -2.15 18.43 2.54
C PRO A 223 -3.39 18.53 1.66
N THR A 224 -4.57 18.19 2.19
CA THR A 224 -5.82 18.12 1.42
C THR A 224 -6.32 19.46 0.90
N ASP A 225 -5.83 20.55 1.46
CA ASP A 225 -6.13 21.95 1.12
C ASP A 225 -5.14 22.57 0.11
N THR A 226 -4.22 21.75 -0.45
CA THR A 226 -3.29 22.21 -1.49
C THR A 226 -4.05 22.56 -2.77
N GLU A 227 -3.91 23.77 -3.26
CA GLU A 227 -4.49 24.21 -4.54
C GLU A 227 -3.66 23.65 -5.70
N LEU A 228 -4.32 22.90 -6.60
CA LEU A 228 -3.71 22.32 -7.79
C LEU A 228 -4.40 22.85 -9.04
N ASN A 229 -3.60 23.22 -10.06
CA ASN A 229 -4.09 23.46 -11.40
C ASN A 229 -3.67 22.32 -12.33
N LEU A 230 -4.65 21.52 -12.77
CA LEU A 230 -4.40 20.41 -13.68
C LEU A 230 -4.26 20.93 -15.10
N THR A 231 -3.14 20.61 -15.75
CA THR A 231 -2.79 21.14 -17.07
C THR A 231 -3.13 20.22 -18.23
N ASP A 232 -3.28 18.91 -17.97
CA ASP A 232 -3.60 17.94 -19.03
C ASP A 232 -5.07 17.98 -19.42
N SER A 233 -5.37 17.38 -20.58
CA SER A 233 -6.72 17.09 -21.07
C SER A 233 -7.03 15.59 -21.04
N LEU A 234 -8.32 15.25 -21.07
CA LEU A 234 -8.76 13.87 -21.23
C LEU A 234 -8.66 13.50 -22.73
N ASP A 235 -7.55 12.86 -23.09
CA ASP A 235 -7.29 12.45 -24.45
C ASP A 235 -7.70 10.98 -24.70
N TYR A 236 -7.96 10.67 -25.95
CA TYR A 236 -8.30 9.33 -26.43
C TYR A 236 -7.35 8.90 -27.54
N ASN A 237 -6.64 7.79 -27.28
CA ASN A 237 -5.82 7.09 -28.27
C ASN A 237 -6.21 5.61 -28.28
N VAL A 238 -6.47 5.04 -29.46
CA VAL A 238 -6.87 3.64 -29.61
C VAL A 238 -5.85 2.70 -28.98
N TYR A 239 -6.34 1.75 -28.19
CA TYR A 239 -5.49 0.71 -27.59
C TYR A 239 -5.41 -0.50 -28.53
N GLU A 240 -4.22 -0.77 -29.07
CA GLU A 240 -4.03 -1.76 -30.16
C GLU A 240 -3.55 -3.15 -29.69
N ILE A 241 -3.03 -3.26 -28.43
CA ILE A 241 -2.48 -4.52 -27.93
C ILE A 241 -3.61 -5.55 -27.74
N PRO A 242 -3.49 -6.78 -28.27
CA PRO A 242 -4.52 -7.80 -28.14
C PRO A 242 -4.52 -8.42 -26.72
N LEU A 243 -5.67 -8.98 -26.33
CA LEU A 243 -5.87 -9.59 -25.00
C LEU A 243 -4.86 -10.69 -24.69
N GLU A 244 -4.52 -11.50 -25.70
CA GLU A 244 -3.59 -12.63 -25.54
C GLU A 244 -2.19 -12.17 -25.12
N GLU A 245 -1.71 -11.07 -25.69
CA GLU A 245 -0.42 -10.47 -25.32
C GLU A 245 -0.46 -9.87 -23.92
N CYS A 246 -1.56 -9.17 -23.57
CA CYS A 246 -1.77 -8.65 -22.22
C CYS A 246 -1.74 -9.77 -21.16
N THR A 247 -2.42 -10.88 -21.43
CA THR A 247 -2.48 -12.03 -20.52
C THR A 247 -1.12 -12.74 -20.42
N ALA A 248 -0.42 -12.91 -21.55
CA ALA A 248 0.92 -13.53 -21.55
C ALA A 248 1.93 -12.69 -20.75
N TYR A 249 1.91 -11.37 -20.93
CA TYR A 249 2.74 -10.45 -20.16
C TYR A 249 2.43 -10.50 -18.66
N ALA A 250 1.15 -10.47 -18.30
CA ALA A 250 0.70 -10.51 -16.92
C ALA A 250 1.18 -11.77 -16.17
N ARG A 251 1.05 -12.95 -16.79
CA ARG A 251 1.49 -14.21 -16.20
C ARG A 251 2.97 -14.26 -15.83
N SER A 252 3.81 -13.50 -16.54
CA SER A 252 5.26 -13.48 -16.32
C SER A 252 5.72 -12.35 -15.40
N ASN A 253 4.95 -11.27 -15.28
CA ASN A 253 5.43 -10.03 -14.65
C ASN A 253 4.61 -9.58 -13.44
N ARG A 254 3.43 -10.15 -13.18
CA ARG A 254 2.60 -9.75 -12.03
C ARG A 254 3.28 -10.04 -10.72
N PRO A 255 3.49 -9.03 -9.86
CA PRO A 255 4.16 -9.22 -8.57
C PRO A 255 3.41 -10.15 -7.63
N ASP A 256 2.07 -10.13 -7.63
CA ASP A 256 1.25 -10.99 -6.77
C ASP A 256 1.38 -12.48 -7.12
N VAL A 257 1.51 -12.82 -8.41
CA VAL A 257 1.80 -14.19 -8.88
C VAL A 257 3.19 -14.62 -8.42
N LEU A 258 4.20 -13.76 -8.60
CA LEU A 258 5.56 -14.04 -8.14
C LEU A 258 5.64 -14.19 -6.62
N ILE A 259 4.95 -13.35 -5.85
CA ILE A 259 4.84 -13.47 -4.38
C ILE A 259 4.24 -14.82 -4.01
N ALA A 260 3.19 -15.26 -4.69
CA ALA A 260 2.56 -16.56 -4.42
C ALA A 260 3.53 -17.72 -4.69
N ASP A 261 4.38 -17.64 -5.73
CA ASP A 261 5.42 -18.64 -5.99
C ASP A 261 6.51 -18.64 -4.89
N TYR A 262 6.91 -17.47 -4.39
CA TYR A 262 7.79 -17.37 -3.23
C TYR A 262 7.16 -17.98 -1.97
N GLN A 263 5.85 -17.82 -1.75
CA GLN A 263 5.15 -18.44 -0.61
C GLN A 263 5.18 -19.97 -0.70
N VAL A 264 5.08 -20.55 -1.89
CA VAL A 264 5.27 -22.01 -2.09
C VAL A 264 6.69 -22.42 -1.70
N ALA A 265 7.71 -21.69 -2.15
CA ALA A 265 9.11 -21.98 -1.84
C ALA A 265 9.41 -21.83 -0.32
N ILE A 266 8.81 -20.84 0.35
CA ILE A 266 8.90 -20.67 1.81
C ILE A 266 8.27 -21.86 2.52
N ALA A 267 7.10 -22.34 2.09
CA ALA A 267 6.47 -23.52 2.66
C ALA A 267 7.32 -24.78 2.46
N GLN A 268 7.99 -24.93 1.31
CA GLN A 268 8.96 -26.01 1.06
C GLN A 268 10.18 -25.93 1.99
N ALA A 269 10.71 -24.75 2.25
CA ALA A 269 11.76 -24.55 3.26
C ALA A 269 11.28 -24.94 4.66
N GLY A 270 10.00 -24.75 4.97
CA GLY A 270 9.34 -25.24 6.21
C GLY A 270 9.35 -26.76 6.31
N VAL A 271 9.20 -27.49 5.20
CA VAL A 271 9.36 -28.96 5.20
C VAL A 271 10.79 -29.37 5.53
N GLN A 272 11.80 -28.65 5.02
CA GLN A 272 13.20 -28.88 5.37
C GLN A 272 13.43 -28.68 6.87
N GLN A 273 12.90 -27.59 7.45
CA GLN A 273 12.98 -27.33 8.89
C GLN A 273 12.32 -28.44 9.72
N ALA A 274 11.16 -28.92 9.30
CA ALA A 274 10.47 -30.02 10.00
C ALA A 274 11.25 -31.33 9.95
N ARG A 275 11.89 -31.65 8.81
CA ARG A 275 12.75 -32.83 8.64
C ARG A 275 13.99 -32.84 9.52
N ALA A 276 14.44 -31.67 9.97
CA ALA A 276 15.56 -31.55 10.90
C ALA A 276 15.35 -32.30 12.23
N GLY A 277 14.10 -32.56 12.60
CA GLY A 277 13.77 -33.38 13.76
C GLY A 277 14.21 -34.87 13.68
N TYR A 278 14.49 -35.37 12.47
CA TYR A 278 15.02 -36.73 12.30
C TYR A 278 16.54 -36.80 12.49
N LEU A 279 17.23 -35.67 12.50
CA LEU A 279 18.70 -35.60 12.48
C LEU A 279 19.24 -35.14 13.84
N PRO A 280 20.47 -35.56 14.22
CA PRO A 280 21.09 -35.07 15.42
C PRO A 280 21.38 -33.57 15.34
N LYS A 281 21.44 -32.90 16.51
CA LYS A 281 21.88 -31.51 16.66
C LYS A 281 23.18 -31.50 17.44
N VAL A 282 24.16 -30.70 17.01
CA VAL A 282 25.45 -30.51 17.65
C VAL A 282 25.64 -29.05 17.99
N SER A 283 25.93 -28.76 19.26
CA SER A 283 26.30 -27.42 19.72
C SER A 283 27.58 -27.42 20.54
N ALA A 284 28.40 -26.41 20.40
CA ALA A 284 29.47 -26.08 21.33
C ALA A 284 28.88 -25.29 22.49
N GLN A 285 29.22 -25.69 23.71
CA GLN A 285 28.77 -25.01 24.91
C GLN A 285 29.95 -24.77 25.85
N ALA A 286 30.00 -23.60 26.46
CA ALA A 286 30.90 -23.30 27.54
C ALA A 286 30.14 -22.53 28.63
N SER A 287 30.39 -22.83 29.88
CA SER A 287 29.79 -22.12 30.98
C SER A 287 30.79 -21.89 32.13
N LYS A 288 30.63 -20.76 32.78
CA LYS A 288 31.31 -20.42 34.02
C LYS A 288 30.24 -20.09 35.07
N SER A 289 30.25 -20.82 36.17
CA SER A 289 29.32 -20.58 37.29
C SER A 289 30.10 -20.25 38.56
N TRP A 290 29.57 -19.30 39.33
CA TRP A 290 30.08 -18.96 40.65
C TRP A 290 28.91 -18.61 41.56
N ALA A 291 29.08 -18.87 42.87
CA ALA A 291 28.07 -18.59 43.86
C ALA A 291 28.70 -18.11 45.19
N GLY A 292 27.94 -17.37 45.95
CA GLY A 292 28.41 -16.83 47.24
C GLY A 292 27.28 -16.15 48.02
N ASP A 293 27.62 -15.55 49.14
CA ASP A 293 26.72 -14.77 50.01
C ASP A 293 26.51 -13.33 49.56
N SER A 294 27.26 -12.88 48.59
CA SER A 294 27.21 -11.53 48.01
C SER A 294 26.98 -11.57 46.49
N PRO A 295 26.42 -10.51 45.86
CA PRO A 295 26.02 -10.50 44.45
C PRO A 295 27.14 -10.86 43.46
N PHE A 296 28.38 -10.54 43.74
CA PHE A 296 29.54 -10.80 42.87
C PHE A 296 30.65 -11.57 43.61
N GLY A 297 30.39 -12.01 44.83
CA GLY A 297 31.29 -12.84 45.60
C GLY A 297 31.38 -14.27 45.09
N SER A 298 32.49 -14.91 45.33
CA SER A 298 32.71 -16.32 45.02
C SER A 298 33.34 -16.98 46.24
N GLU A 299 32.62 -17.91 46.83
CA GLU A 299 33.08 -18.71 47.99
C GLU A 299 33.69 -20.03 47.47
N GLU A 300 34.92 -19.96 46.96
CA GLU A 300 35.56 -21.05 46.21
C GLU A 300 35.69 -22.37 47.00
N THR A 301 35.77 -22.29 48.30
CA THR A 301 35.99 -23.48 49.18
C THR A 301 34.78 -23.81 50.01
N ASP A 302 33.71 -23.05 49.95
CA ASP A 302 32.54 -23.24 50.80
C ASP A 302 31.55 -24.25 50.20
N GLN A 303 31.48 -25.42 50.78
CA GLN A 303 30.54 -26.50 50.33
C GLN A 303 29.05 -26.14 50.48
N ARG A 304 28.71 -25.09 51.25
CA ARG A 304 27.33 -24.60 51.39
C ARG A 304 26.77 -24.11 50.07
N TYR A 305 27.60 -23.62 49.17
CA TYR A 305 27.22 -23.13 47.86
C TYR A 305 27.38 -24.17 46.75
N GLY A 306 27.69 -25.43 47.13
CA GLY A 306 27.91 -26.52 46.22
C GLY A 306 29.21 -26.37 45.39
N GLN A 307 29.22 -26.84 44.17
CA GLN A 307 30.37 -26.68 43.25
C GLN A 307 30.39 -25.25 42.68
N ASN A 308 30.77 -24.27 43.52
CA ASN A 308 30.89 -22.88 43.11
C ASN A 308 32.23 -22.63 42.42
N ASN A 309 32.27 -21.58 41.57
CA ASN A 309 33.45 -21.15 40.79
C ASN A 309 33.99 -22.24 39.86
N ASN A 310 33.14 -22.93 39.14
CA ASN A 310 33.50 -23.96 38.17
C ASN A 310 33.28 -23.47 36.74
N TRP A 311 33.97 -24.09 35.78
CA TRP A 311 33.73 -23.89 34.34
C TRP A 311 33.62 -25.24 33.66
N THR A 312 32.83 -25.28 32.58
CA THR A 312 32.72 -26.43 31.70
C THR A 312 32.80 -25.97 30.26
N ALA A 313 33.41 -26.73 29.39
CA ALA A 313 33.38 -26.53 27.94
C ALA A 313 33.33 -27.87 27.23
N GLY A 314 32.52 -27.95 26.20
CA GLY A 314 32.35 -29.21 25.47
C GLY A 314 31.43 -29.12 24.29
N LEU A 315 31.26 -30.23 23.59
CA LEU A 315 30.28 -30.41 22.54
C LEU A 315 29.10 -31.22 23.08
N VAL A 316 27.91 -30.77 22.78
CA VAL A 316 26.67 -31.46 23.14
C VAL A 316 26.03 -31.94 21.85
N LEU A 317 25.85 -33.27 21.72
CA LEU A 317 25.05 -33.88 20.67
C LEU A 317 23.73 -34.30 21.29
N SER A 318 22.63 -33.86 20.70
CA SER A 318 21.26 -34.22 21.06
C SER A 318 20.57 -34.85 19.85
N TRP A 319 19.98 -36.01 20.00
CA TRP A 319 19.27 -36.72 18.97
C TRP A 319 18.07 -37.47 19.57
N ASP A 320 16.89 -37.14 19.09
CA ASP A 320 15.67 -37.82 19.46
C ASP A 320 15.51 -39.06 18.56
N ILE A 321 16.05 -40.21 19.00
CA ILE A 321 16.04 -41.46 18.23
C ILE A 321 14.59 -42.01 18.10
N TRP A 322 13.77 -41.77 19.10
CA TRP A 322 12.36 -42.15 19.13
C TRP A 322 11.52 -41.03 19.73
N ASP A 323 10.58 -40.47 18.95
CA ASP A 323 9.73 -39.34 19.33
C ASP A 323 8.23 -39.63 19.18
N ASN A 324 7.85 -40.89 19.15
CA ASN A 324 6.47 -41.34 18.96
C ASN A 324 5.78 -40.77 17.72
N ASN A 325 6.50 -40.61 16.60
CA ASN A 325 6.05 -40.07 15.32
C ASN A 325 5.67 -38.55 15.36
N VAL A 326 6.12 -37.81 16.34
CA VAL A 326 5.89 -36.35 16.41
C VAL A 326 6.54 -35.66 15.23
N THR A 327 7.79 -35.99 14.91
CA THR A 327 8.51 -35.41 13.73
C THR A 327 7.81 -35.80 12.43
N GLN A 328 7.35 -37.05 12.27
CA GLN A 328 6.58 -37.48 11.10
C GLN A 328 5.30 -36.65 10.93
N SER A 329 4.60 -36.40 12.04
CA SER A 329 3.38 -35.57 12.03
C SER A 329 3.67 -34.11 11.65
N LYS A 330 4.76 -33.52 12.16
CA LYS A 330 5.23 -32.18 11.78
C LYS A 330 5.58 -32.09 10.30
N VAL A 331 6.28 -33.09 9.74
CA VAL A 331 6.62 -33.15 8.32
C VAL A 331 5.35 -33.25 7.47
N ASN A 332 4.38 -34.08 7.86
CA ASN A 332 3.12 -34.20 7.14
C ASN A 332 2.29 -32.91 7.22
N GLN A 333 2.27 -32.23 8.36
CA GLN A 333 1.67 -30.92 8.52
C GLN A 333 2.33 -29.87 7.57
N SER A 334 3.66 -29.85 7.51
CA SER A 334 4.40 -28.93 6.62
C SER A 334 4.15 -29.26 5.13
N LYS A 335 4.03 -30.55 4.75
CA LYS A 335 3.63 -30.94 3.39
C LYS A 335 2.22 -30.48 3.04
N ALA A 336 1.28 -30.55 3.98
CA ALA A 336 -0.07 -30.01 3.77
C ALA A 336 -0.06 -28.47 3.61
N ALA A 337 0.86 -27.77 4.31
CA ALA A 337 1.07 -26.34 4.12
C ALA A 337 1.62 -26.01 2.71
N VAL A 338 2.51 -26.85 2.15
CA VAL A 338 2.95 -26.73 0.74
C VAL A 338 1.77 -26.89 -0.21
N ALA A 339 0.98 -27.95 -0.08
CA ALA A 339 -0.19 -28.15 -0.95
C ALA A 339 -1.20 -26.98 -0.87
N LYS A 340 -1.38 -26.40 0.33
CA LYS A 340 -2.19 -25.19 0.52
C LYS A 340 -1.60 -23.99 -0.24
N ALA A 341 -0.28 -23.79 -0.16
CA ALA A 341 0.40 -22.68 -0.84
C ALA A 341 0.34 -22.84 -2.37
N GLU A 342 0.50 -24.07 -2.90
CA GLU A 342 0.37 -24.38 -4.31
C GLU A 342 -1.04 -24.10 -4.83
N ALA A 343 -2.07 -24.52 -4.10
CA ALA A 343 -3.46 -24.20 -4.46
C ALA A 343 -3.75 -22.70 -4.40
N ALA A 344 -3.17 -21.97 -3.43
CA ALA A 344 -3.29 -20.53 -3.34
C ALA A 344 -2.59 -19.82 -4.51
N ALA A 345 -1.41 -20.28 -4.92
CA ALA A 345 -0.69 -19.73 -6.08
C ALA A 345 -1.48 -19.93 -7.37
N GLU A 346 -2.08 -21.10 -7.57
CA GLU A 346 -2.93 -21.34 -8.75
C GLU A 346 -4.18 -20.46 -8.74
N ASN A 347 -4.83 -20.28 -7.59
CA ASN A 347 -5.95 -19.36 -7.44
C ASN A 347 -5.56 -17.91 -7.75
N THR A 348 -4.35 -17.48 -7.34
CA THR A 348 -3.84 -16.13 -7.66
C THR A 348 -3.62 -15.96 -9.16
N ARG A 349 -3.08 -16.97 -9.87
CA ARG A 349 -2.93 -16.94 -11.32
C ARG A 349 -4.27 -16.82 -12.04
N GLN A 350 -5.26 -17.63 -11.65
CA GLN A 350 -6.60 -17.58 -12.24
C GLN A 350 -7.29 -16.25 -11.97
N SER A 351 -7.14 -15.71 -10.78
CA SER A 351 -7.67 -14.37 -10.42
C SER A 351 -6.99 -13.26 -11.22
N GLY A 352 -5.68 -13.38 -11.46
CA GLY A 352 -4.93 -12.46 -12.31
C GLY A 352 -5.41 -12.49 -13.77
N ASP A 353 -5.59 -13.67 -14.34
CA ASP A 353 -6.14 -13.82 -15.71
C ASP A 353 -7.54 -13.19 -15.83
N LEU A 354 -8.38 -13.39 -14.81
CA LEU A 354 -9.72 -12.78 -14.77
C LEU A 354 -9.65 -11.25 -14.68
N GLU A 355 -8.75 -10.71 -13.84
CA GLU A 355 -8.58 -9.26 -13.67
C GLU A 355 -8.13 -8.60 -14.99
N VAL A 356 -7.12 -9.17 -15.67
CA VAL A 356 -6.66 -8.70 -16.99
C VAL A 356 -7.79 -8.72 -18.00
N ARG A 357 -8.53 -9.83 -18.10
CA ARG A 357 -9.65 -9.98 -19.04
C ARG A 357 -10.74 -8.96 -18.76
N THR A 358 -11.08 -8.76 -17.48
CA THR A 358 -12.11 -7.80 -17.06
C THR A 358 -11.69 -6.37 -17.39
N ALA A 359 -10.46 -5.98 -17.07
CA ALA A 359 -9.92 -4.66 -17.37
C ALA A 359 -9.88 -4.39 -18.88
N TYR A 360 -9.46 -5.38 -19.68
CA TYR A 360 -9.44 -5.28 -21.13
C TYR A 360 -10.85 -5.10 -21.74
N LEU A 361 -11.83 -5.88 -21.26
CA LEU A 361 -13.21 -5.77 -21.74
C LEU A 361 -13.82 -4.41 -21.37
N ASN A 362 -13.53 -3.91 -20.17
CA ASN A 362 -13.98 -2.57 -19.74
C ASN A 362 -13.34 -1.48 -20.60
N LEU A 363 -12.05 -1.58 -20.90
CA LEU A 363 -11.36 -0.65 -21.79
C LEU A 363 -11.99 -0.63 -23.19
N LYS A 364 -12.26 -1.79 -23.78
CA LYS A 364 -12.90 -1.89 -25.11
C LYS A 364 -14.37 -1.44 -25.11
N ALA A 365 -15.08 -1.59 -24.00
CA ALA A 365 -16.43 -1.04 -23.85
C ALA A 365 -16.40 0.49 -23.74
N ALA A 366 -15.47 1.04 -22.95
CA ALA A 366 -15.30 2.48 -22.82
C ALA A 366 -14.87 3.14 -24.16
N GLU A 367 -13.98 2.49 -24.92
CA GLU A 367 -13.58 2.90 -26.27
C GLU A 367 -14.80 3.07 -27.21
N LYS A 368 -15.69 2.08 -27.23
CA LYS A 368 -16.93 2.15 -28.03
C LYS A 368 -17.88 3.25 -27.53
N SER A 369 -17.94 3.46 -26.21
CA SER A 369 -18.79 4.47 -25.59
C SER A 369 -18.38 5.89 -26.01
N ILE A 370 -17.09 6.19 -26.15
CA ILE A 370 -16.59 7.50 -26.60
C ILE A 370 -17.20 7.86 -27.97
N ASN A 371 -17.10 6.96 -28.95
CA ASN A 371 -17.63 7.21 -30.28
C ASN A 371 -19.15 7.46 -30.27
N THR A 372 -19.88 6.68 -29.47
CA THR A 372 -21.34 6.83 -29.36
C THR A 372 -21.74 8.14 -28.70
N THR A 373 -21.05 8.52 -27.60
CA THR A 373 -21.35 9.76 -26.88
C THR A 373 -20.91 11.00 -27.64
N GLN A 374 -19.82 10.93 -28.43
CA GLN A 374 -19.43 12.03 -29.32
C GLN A 374 -20.51 12.33 -30.37
N VAL A 375 -21.04 11.29 -31.01
CA VAL A 375 -22.15 11.46 -31.96
C VAL A 375 -23.39 12.05 -31.28
N ALA A 376 -23.67 11.67 -30.02
CA ALA A 376 -24.77 12.24 -29.27
C ALA A 376 -24.58 13.73 -28.99
N VAL A 377 -23.35 14.16 -28.64
CA VAL A 377 -23.01 15.58 -28.46
C VAL A 377 -23.25 16.36 -29.76
N ASP A 378 -22.73 15.87 -30.89
CA ASP A 378 -22.87 16.55 -32.19
C ASP A 378 -24.37 16.73 -32.56
N LYS A 379 -25.19 15.70 -32.32
CA LYS A 379 -26.63 15.74 -32.62
C LYS A 379 -27.40 16.62 -31.64
N ALA A 380 -27.08 16.58 -30.35
CA ALA A 380 -27.71 17.45 -29.36
C ALA A 380 -27.38 18.93 -29.58
N GLN A 381 -26.15 19.25 -30.01
CA GLN A 381 -25.73 20.60 -30.34
C GLN A 381 -26.49 21.13 -31.55
N GLU A 382 -26.69 20.30 -32.58
CA GLU A 382 -27.47 20.66 -33.77
C GLU A 382 -28.96 20.87 -33.40
N ASP A 383 -29.56 19.96 -32.60
CA ASP A 383 -30.94 20.06 -32.12
C ASP A 383 -31.17 21.36 -31.32
N TYR A 384 -30.27 21.67 -30.39
CA TYR A 384 -30.33 22.89 -29.62
C TYR A 384 -30.28 24.16 -30.53
N LYS A 385 -29.40 24.17 -31.51
CA LYS A 385 -29.31 25.30 -32.49
C LYS A 385 -30.61 25.44 -33.31
N ILE A 386 -31.21 24.32 -33.74
CA ILE A 386 -32.49 24.31 -34.44
C ILE A 386 -33.61 24.84 -33.53
N ALA A 387 -33.69 24.39 -32.29
CA ALA A 387 -34.68 24.80 -31.32
C ALA A 387 -34.61 26.33 -31.07
N GLN A 388 -33.39 26.87 -30.91
CA GLN A 388 -33.18 28.31 -30.76
C GLN A 388 -33.69 29.12 -31.99
N VAL A 389 -33.34 28.67 -33.20
CA VAL A 389 -33.76 29.36 -34.46
C VAL A 389 -35.28 29.31 -34.61
N ARG A 390 -35.91 28.16 -34.35
CA ARG A 390 -37.36 27.99 -34.40
C ARG A 390 -38.09 28.85 -33.38
N TYR A 391 -37.54 28.95 -32.15
CA TYR A 391 -38.09 29.84 -31.12
C TYR A 391 -37.97 31.31 -31.50
N ALA A 392 -36.82 31.73 -32.01
CA ALA A 392 -36.58 33.12 -32.49
C ALA A 392 -37.52 33.49 -33.66
N ALA A 393 -37.84 32.51 -34.53
CA ALA A 393 -38.77 32.71 -35.65
C ALA A 393 -40.28 32.62 -35.23
N GLY A 394 -40.58 32.34 -33.95
CA GLY A 394 -41.95 32.22 -33.43
C GLY A 394 -42.66 30.92 -33.85
N VAL A 395 -41.96 29.91 -34.32
CA VAL A 395 -42.53 28.60 -34.76
C VAL A 395 -42.10 27.45 -33.83
N GLY A 396 -41.39 27.73 -32.75
CA GLY A 396 -41.01 26.79 -31.68
C GLY A 396 -41.48 27.28 -30.33
N THR A 397 -41.47 26.40 -29.33
CA THR A 397 -41.86 26.75 -27.96
C THR A 397 -40.63 27.00 -27.08
N ASN A 398 -40.84 27.75 -25.97
CA ASN A 398 -39.80 27.91 -24.95
C ASN A 398 -39.34 26.58 -24.36
N LEU A 399 -40.27 25.61 -24.21
CA LEU A 399 -39.98 24.25 -23.74
C LEU A 399 -39.02 23.51 -24.66
N ASP A 400 -39.19 23.63 -26.00
CA ASP A 400 -38.33 22.97 -26.98
C ASP A 400 -36.85 23.42 -26.81
N VAL A 401 -36.62 24.71 -26.50
CA VAL A 401 -35.28 25.24 -26.29
C VAL A 401 -34.67 24.75 -24.97
N MET A 402 -35.46 24.73 -23.89
CA MET A 402 -35.02 24.24 -22.59
C MET A 402 -34.70 22.73 -22.64
N ASP A 403 -35.56 21.92 -23.26
CA ASP A 403 -35.34 20.48 -23.43
C ASP A 403 -34.10 20.16 -24.29
N ALA A 404 -33.88 20.93 -25.36
CA ALA A 404 -32.71 20.76 -26.21
C ALA A 404 -31.42 21.16 -25.50
N GLU A 405 -31.45 22.18 -24.66
CA GLU A 405 -30.29 22.59 -23.82
C GLU A 405 -29.97 21.51 -22.79
N GLU A 406 -30.96 20.99 -22.07
CA GLU A 406 -30.76 19.92 -21.09
C GLU A 406 -30.15 18.66 -21.74
N LYS A 407 -30.66 18.26 -22.93
CA LYS A 407 -30.11 17.14 -23.70
C LYS A 407 -28.66 17.37 -24.12
N LEU A 408 -28.31 18.62 -24.49
CA LEU A 408 -26.92 18.98 -24.85
C LEU A 408 -26.00 18.87 -23.63
N ALA A 409 -26.38 19.45 -22.50
CA ALA A 409 -25.63 19.38 -21.25
C ALA A 409 -25.44 17.91 -20.79
N GLN A 410 -26.51 17.10 -20.90
CA GLN A 410 -26.44 15.68 -20.57
C GLN A 410 -25.51 14.90 -21.53
N ALA A 411 -25.57 15.17 -22.84
CA ALA A 411 -24.71 14.52 -23.85
C ALA A 411 -23.24 14.86 -23.60
N GLN A 412 -22.92 16.12 -23.31
CA GLN A 412 -21.56 16.55 -22.96
C GLN A 412 -21.03 15.89 -21.67
N THR A 413 -21.87 15.82 -20.65
CA THR A 413 -21.55 15.12 -19.39
C THR A 413 -21.25 13.64 -19.64
N ASN A 414 -22.05 12.97 -20.46
CA ASN A 414 -21.85 11.57 -20.82
C ASN A 414 -20.56 11.36 -21.62
N TYR A 415 -20.20 12.30 -22.51
CA TYR A 415 -18.96 12.25 -23.26
C TYR A 415 -17.72 12.37 -22.37
N TYR A 416 -17.67 13.36 -21.46
CA TYR A 416 -16.56 13.48 -20.53
C TYR A 416 -16.48 12.29 -19.56
N THR A 417 -17.61 11.70 -19.18
CA THR A 417 -17.66 10.47 -18.40
C THR A 417 -17.09 9.29 -19.19
N ALA A 418 -17.37 9.18 -20.51
CA ALA A 418 -16.81 8.13 -21.36
C ALA A 418 -15.28 8.27 -21.49
N LEU A 419 -14.76 9.49 -21.66
CA LEU A 419 -13.32 9.77 -21.69
C LEU A 419 -12.63 9.41 -20.37
N TYR A 420 -13.23 9.77 -19.23
CA TYR A 420 -12.75 9.37 -17.92
C TYR A 420 -12.71 7.84 -17.77
N ASN A 421 -13.82 7.15 -18.12
CA ASN A 421 -13.91 5.70 -18.02
C ASN A 421 -12.84 5.00 -18.88
N TYR A 422 -12.54 5.54 -20.06
CA TYR A 422 -11.50 5.01 -20.93
C TYR A 422 -10.12 5.13 -20.27
N ASN A 423 -9.73 6.33 -19.85
CA ASN A 423 -8.41 6.57 -19.26
C ASN A 423 -8.22 5.82 -17.93
N SER A 424 -9.27 5.76 -17.10
CA SER A 424 -9.27 4.97 -15.87
C SER A 424 -9.17 3.46 -16.13
N SER A 425 -9.90 2.94 -17.16
CA SER A 425 -9.82 1.54 -17.56
C SER A 425 -8.45 1.17 -18.12
N LYS A 426 -7.79 2.09 -18.84
CA LYS A 426 -6.41 1.90 -19.32
C LYS A 426 -5.43 1.79 -18.14
N ALA A 427 -5.52 2.69 -17.17
CA ALA A 427 -4.70 2.62 -15.95
C ALA A 427 -4.96 1.33 -15.16
N ALA A 428 -6.23 0.87 -15.10
CA ALA A 428 -6.58 -0.39 -14.46
C ALA A 428 -6.01 -1.61 -15.23
N LEU A 429 -5.97 -1.57 -16.57
CA LEU A 429 -5.36 -2.62 -17.38
C LEU A 429 -3.85 -2.67 -17.18
N ASP A 430 -3.17 -1.52 -17.16
CA ASP A 430 -1.72 -1.42 -16.90
C ASP A 430 -1.36 -2.03 -15.53
N LYS A 431 -2.17 -1.75 -14.50
CA LYS A 431 -2.04 -2.37 -13.18
C LYS A 431 -2.32 -3.89 -13.26
N ALA A 432 -3.39 -4.31 -13.93
CA ALA A 432 -3.75 -5.72 -14.04
C ALA A 432 -2.71 -6.54 -14.81
N MET A 433 -2.00 -5.93 -15.76
CA MET A 433 -0.86 -6.56 -16.42
C MET A 433 0.38 -6.63 -15.54
N GLY A 434 0.44 -5.91 -14.43
CA GLY A 434 1.61 -5.88 -13.56
C GLY A 434 2.79 -5.11 -14.16
N ILE A 435 2.52 -4.00 -14.88
CA ILE A 435 3.57 -3.14 -15.43
C ILE A 435 4.39 -2.56 -14.29
N MET A 436 5.67 -2.96 -14.20
CA MET A 436 6.59 -2.56 -13.14
C MET A 436 6.83 -1.05 -13.14
N VAL A 437 7.03 -0.52 -11.94
CA VAL A 437 7.36 0.90 -11.74
C VAL A 437 8.88 1.09 -11.66
N ASP A 438 9.55 0.33 -10.77
CA ASP A 438 10.98 0.46 -10.51
C ASP A 438 11.75 -0.85 -10.59
N LEU A 439 11.09 -2.01 -10.44
CA LEU A 439 11.75 -3.30 -10.31
C LEU A 439 11.96 -3.97 -11.67
N ASP A 440 13.16 -4.49 -11.90
CA ASP A 440 13.48 -5.33 -13.05
C ASP A 440 13.43 -6.81 -12.62
N VAL A 441 12.36 -7.50 -13.00
CA VAL A 441 12.10 -8.92 -12.64
C VAL A 441 13.23 -9.84 -13.08
N SER A 442 13.97 -9.49 -14.14
CA SER A 442 15.09 -10.31 -14.64
C SER A 442 16.24 -10.42 -13.64
N LYS A 443 16.31 -9.51 -12.66
CA LYS A 443 17.33 -9.50 -11.60
C LYS A 443 16.94 -10.30 -10.36
N LEU A 444 15.67 -10.75 -10.26
CA LEU A 444 15.21 -11.58 -9.17
C LEU A 444 15.53 -13.05 -9.46
N ALA A 445 16.16 -13.72 -8.51
CA ALA A 445 16.34 -15.18 -8.56
C ALA A 445 14.96 -15.84 -8.44
N LEU A 446 14.42 -16.33 -9.55
CA LEU A 446 13.12 -17.00 -9.56
C LEU A 446 13.12 -18.21 -8.62
N PRO A 447 12.02 -18.51 -7.92
CA PRO A 447 11.93 -19.60 -6.94
C PRO A 447 12.26 -20.98 -7.49
N GLN A 448 12.09 -21.20 -8.80
CA GLN A 448 12.40 -22.46 -9.48
C GLN A 448 13.91 -22.76 -9.55
N GLU A 449 14.79 -21.77 -9.55
CA GLU A 449 16.23 -21.94 -9.52
C GLU A 449 16.76 -22.15 -8.09
N ALA A 450 16.05 -21.67 -7.09
CA ALA A 450 16.40 -21.84 -5.68
C ALA A 450 15.99 -23.20 -5.11
N ALA A 451 15.25 -24.02 -5.88
CA ALA A 451 14.82 -25.36 -5.48
C ALA A 451 15.78 -26.50 -5.86
N LYS A 452 16.84 -26.22 -6.64
CA LYS A 452 17.95 -27.15 -6.93
C LYS A 452 19.05 -26.98 -5.89
#